data_451c68af8e9052c4f91b0a76e1270629
#
_entry.id   451c68af8e9052c4f91b0a76e1270629
#
_cell.length_a   1.000
_cell.length_b   1.000
_cell.length_c   1.000
_cell.angle_alpha   90.00
_cell.angle_beta   90.00
_cell.angle_gamma   90.00
#
_symmetry.space_group_name_H-M   'P 1'
#
loop_
_entity.id
_entity.type
_entity.pdbx_description
1 polymer ?
#
loop_
_entity_poly.entity_id
_entity_poly.type
_entity_poly.pdbx_seq_one_letter_code
_entity_poly.pdbx_strand_id
1 'polypeptide(L)'
;TQALDQALRAWKAWDAAARPGGEVPFSGEALAWQVRAALRAPESDARRWPLVQVAIDAMAPADRADEAWTYWRARAALAQAGAGPAGEAARQQGRETLQALSTRLSFYGKLATEELGLRVALPAAPAPLTDAERAAARQRPGLERALQLIALGLRSDGNREWNFTLRGLTDRELLAAADLACSREVWDRCINTSDRTRTEIDLRQRFPTPFREQVVAKARQTGLDPAVVFGLIRQESRFIMDARSHVGASGLMQLMPATARWTAQQLGLAWSPALINDRDLNLLLGNTYLKRVLDDFGGSLAMAAAAYNAGPGRPRRWREGATVEAAAWAEGIPFNETRDYVKKVLSNSVYYAAALGQPVPSIKARLGPPIAPRAPGEPAPNRELP
;
A
#
# COMPACT_ATOMS: atom_id res chain seq x y z
N THR A 1 -10.19 -10.18 22.17
CA THR A 1 -10.63 -11.46 22.77
C THR A 1 -11.71 -12.12 21.93
N GLN A 2 -12.82 -11.45 21.60
CA GLN A 2 -13.93 -12.08 20.88
C GLN A 2 -13.53 -12.63 19.48
N ALA A 3 -12.72 -11.92 18.70
CA ALA A 3 -12.20 -12.39 17.43
C ALA A 3 -11.26 -13.60 17.59
N LEU A 4 -10.41 -13.60 18.63
CA LEU A 4 -9.55 -14.72 18.96
C LEU A 4 -10.35 -15.94 19.43
N ASP A 5 -11.38 -15.72 20.24
CA ASP A 5 -12.25 -16.81 20.71
C ASP A 5 -13.08 -17.40 19.56
N GLN A 6 -13.47 -16.59 18.57
CA GLN A 6 -14.10 -17.07 17.34
C GLN A 6 -13.11 -17.88 16.49
N ALA A 7 -11.87 -17.37 16.31
CA ALA A 7 -10.82 -18.10 15.60
C ALA A 7 -10.49 -19.44 16.30
N LEU A 8 -10.44 -19.45 17.63
CA LEU A 8 -10.23 -20.68 18.42
C LEU A 8 -11.40 -21.67 18.30
N ARG A 9 -12.64 -21.20 18.29
CA ARG A 9 -13.80 -22.08 18.06
C ARG A 9 -13.77 -22.66 16.65
N ALA A 10 -13.47 -21.86 15.64
CA ALA A 10 -13.30 -22.32 14.26
C ALA A 10 -12.16 -23.35 14.17
N TRP A 11 -11.05 -23.11 14.84
CA TRP A 11 -9.91 -24.03 14.90
C TRP A 11 -10.25 -25.34 15.57
N LYS A 12 -10.93 -25.32 16.72
CA LYS A 12 -11.39 -26.54 17.43
C LYS A 12 -12.39 -27.33 16.59
N ALA A 13 -13.29 -26.65 15.91
CA ALA A 13 -14.24 -27.30 15.01
C ALA A 13 -13.51 -27.96 13.80
N TRP A 14 -12.44 -27.32 13.29
CA TRP A 14 -11.59 -27.89 12.26
C TRP A 14 -10.79 -29.10 12.76
N ASP A 15 -10.16 -29.02 13.92
CA ASP A 15 -9.38 -30.09 14.52
C ASP A 15 -10.26 -31.33 14.78
N ALA A 16 -11.51 -31.12 15.19
CA ALA A 16 -12.52 -32.15 15.35
C ALA A 16 -13.02 -32.75 14.02
N ALA A 17 -12.96 -31.99 12.93
CA ALA A 17 -13.37 -32.40 11.60
C ALA A 17 -12.20 -32.92 10.72
N ALA A 18 -10.96 -32.88 11.22
CA ALA A 18 -9.78 -33.35 10.52
C ALA A 18 -9.92 -34.83 10.14
N ARG A 19 -9.95 -35.11 8.84
CA ARG A 19 -10.10 -36.47 8.32
C ARG A 19 -8.74 -37.18 8.29
N PRO A 20 -8.73 -38.51 8.44
CA PRO A 20 -7.54 -39.29 8.18
C PRO A 20 -7.12 -39.07 6.72
N GLY A 21 -6.01 -38.39 6.48
CA GLY A 21 -5.51 -38.07 5.15
C GLY A 21 -4.87 -36.69 5.00
N GLY A 22 -4.96 -35.80 6.00
CA GLY A 22 -4.21 -34.56 6.05
C GLY A 22 -4.72 -33.43 5.14
N GLU A 23 -5.89 -33.56 4.51
CA GLU A 23 -6.49 -32.45 3.77
C GLU A 23 -7.06 -31.39 4.73
N VAL A 24 -6.60 -30.16 4.58
CA VAL A 24 -7.08 -29.01 5.34
C VAL A 24 -8.45 -28.61 4.80
N PRO A 25 -9.55 -28.65 5.60
CA PRO A 25 -10.90 -28.36 5.10
C PRO A 25 -11.14 -26.87 4.83
N PHE A 26 -10.18 -25.98 5.13
CA PHE A 26 -10.29 -24.55 4.93
C PHE A 26 -9.55 -24.08 3.69
N SER A 27 -10.18 -23.15 2.94
CA SER A 27 -9.52 -22.43 1.86
C SER A 27 -8.38 -21.54 2.39
N GLY A 28 -7.42 -21.20 1.53
CA GLY A 28 -6.34 -20.25 1.86
C GLY A 28 -6.90 -18.92 2.39
N GLU A 29 -8.04 -18.46 1.88
CA GLU A 29 -8.72 -17.26 2.38
C GLU A 29 -9.23 -17.43 3.82
N ALA A 30 -9.83 -18.55 4.15
CA ALA A 30 -10.29 -18.84 5.52
C ALA A 30 -9.10 -18.86 6.50
N LEU A 31 -7.99 -19.51 6.12
CA LEU A 31 -6.77 -19.52 6.92
C LEU A 31 -6.16 -18.12 7.06
N ALA A 32 -6.17 -17.31 6.00
CA ALA A 32 -5.75 -15.92 6.05
C ALA A 32 -6.59 -15.09 7.05
N TRP A 33 -7.91 -15.34 7.13
CA TRP A 33 -8.76 -14.69 8.11
C TRP A 33 -8.51 -15.18 9.53
N GLN A 34 -8.12 -16.43 9.74
CA GLN A 34 -7.69 -16.93 11.05
C GLN A 34 -6.41 -16.22 11.53
N VAL A 35 -5.42 -16.03 10.63
CA VAL A 35 -4.22 -15.24 10.93
C VAL A 35 -4.60 -13.81 11.34
N ARG A 36 -5.45 -13.14 10.56
CA ARG A 36 -5.91 -11.77 10.84
C ARG A 36 -6.66 -11.67 12.17
N ALA A 37 -7.49 -12.67 12.49
CA ALA A 37 -8.18 -12.74 13.77
C ALA A 37 -7.20 -12.90 14.94
N ALA A 38 -6.19 -13.76 14.80
CA ALA A 38 -5.13 -13.93 15.80
C ALA A 38 -4.30 -12.66 15.99
N LEU A 39 -3.96 -11.96 14.89
CA LEU A 39 -3.24 -10.68 14.94
C LEU A 39 -4.01 -9.56 15.65
N ARG A 40 -5.33 -9.65 15.72
CA ARG A 40 -6.18 -8.69 16.46
C ARG A 40 -6.27 -8.99 17.96
N ALA A 41 -5.67 -10.06 18.43
CA ALA A 41 -5.53 -10.30 19.86
C ALA A 41 -4.54 -9.29 20.49
N PRO A 42 -4.71 -8.94 21.79
CA PRO A 42 -3.73 -8.16 22.53
C PRO A 42 -2.34 -8.79 22.43
N GLU A 43 -1.30 -7.96 22.46
CA GLU A 43 0.09 -8.47 22.45
C GLU A 43 0.41 -9.37 23.65
N SER A 44 -0.26 -9.15 24.77
CA SER A 44 -0.15 -9.96 25.99
C SER A 44 -0.86 -11.33 25.92
N ASP A 45 -1.66 -11.60 24.89
CA ASP A 45 -2.33 -12.90 24.76
C ASP A 45 -1.34 -13.96 24.25
N ALA A 46 -0.95 -14.88 25.12
CA ALA A 46 0.01 -15.94 24.83
C ALA A 46 -0.41 -16.86 23.67
N ARG A 47 -1.69 -16.89 23.31
CA ARG A 47 -2.23 -17.71 22.21
C ARG A 47 -2.03 -17.04 20.84
N ARG A 48 -1.74 -15.73 20.80
CA ARG A 48 -1.65 -14.95 19.56
C ARG A 48 -0.68 -15.58 18.56
N TRP A 49 0.58 -15.72 18.95
CA TRP A 49 1.63 -16.19 18.05
C TRP A 49 1.52 -17.66 17.68
N PRO A 50 1.21 -18.59 18.58
CA PRO A 50 0.91 -19.98 18.20
C PRO A 50 -0.19 -20.10 17.15
N LEU A 51 -1.29 -19.32 17.27
CA LEU A 51 -2.39 -19.35 16.30
C LEU A 51 -2.00 -18.75 14.96
N VAL A 52 -1.22 -17.66 14.96
CA VAL A 52 -0.66 -17.10 13.71
C VAL A 52 0.16 -18.13 12.96
N GLN A 53 1.06 -18.81 13.66
CA GLN A 53 1.96 -19.80 13.06
C GLN A 53 1.18 -21.00 12.52
N VAL A 54 0.32 -21.59 13.33
CA VAL A 54 -0.45 -22.79 12.94
C VAL A 54 -1.34 -22.50 11.73
N ALA A 55 -2.01 -21.34 11.70
CA ALA A 55 -2.85 -20.97 10.56
C ALA A 55 -2.05 -20.77 9.26
N ILE A 56 -0.85 -20.14 9.35
CA ILE A 56 0.00 -19.97 8.18
C ILE A 56 0.60 -21.31 7.72
N ASP A 57 1.04 -22.17 8.66
CA ASP A 57 1.64 -23.45 8.33
C ASP A 57 0.63 -24.41 7.64
N ALA A 58 -0.67 -24.22 7.92
CA ALA A 58 -1.75 -24.96 7.27
C ALA A 58 -2.07 -24.47 5.85
N MET A 59 -1.57 -23.30 5.41
CA MET A 59 -1.78 -22.81 4.05
C MET A 59 -1.05 -23.66 3.01
N ALA A 60 -1.59 -23.72 1.80
CA ALA A 60 -0.87 -24.25 0.65
C ALA A 60 0.47 -23.51 0.44
N PRO A 61 1.52 -24.18 -0.08
CA PRO A 61 2.84 -23.55 -0.27
C PRO A 61 2.79 -22.24 -1.09
N ALA A 62 1.93 -22.18 -2.11
CA ALA A 62 1.77 -20.99 -2.94
C ALA A 62 1.17 -19.82 -2.17
N ASP A 63 0.17 -20.05 -1.33
CA ASP A 63 -0.45 -19.00 -0.49
C ASP A 63 0.51 -18.55 0.61
N ARG A 64 1.20 -19.50 1.24
CA ARG A 64 2.17 -19.24 2.32
C ARG A 64 3.38 -18.40 1.85
N ALA A 65 3.70 -18.43 0.54
CA ALA A 65 4.76 -17.62 -0.06
C ALA A 65 4.41 -16.13 -0.19
N ASP A 66 3.17 -15.72 0.11
CA ASP A 66 2.82 -14.29 0.17
C ASP A 66 3.66 -13.56 1.22
N GLU A 67 4.08 -12.33 0.89
CA GLU A 67 4.96 -11.54 1.74
C GLU A 67 4.36 -11.26 3.13
N ALA A 68 3.03 -11.12 3.22
CA ALA A 68 2.35 -10.92 4.50
C ALA A 68 2.55 -12.15 5.41
N TRP A 69 2.29 -13.34 4.86
CA TRP A 69 2.39 -14.57 5.66
C TRP A 69 3.83 -14.92 5.97
N THR A 70 4.75 -14.66 5.04
CA THR A 70 6.20 -14.79 5.26
C THR A 70 6.66 -13.92 6.44
N TYR A 71 6.23 -12.64 6.46
CA TYR A 71 6.55 -11.71 7.54
C TYR A 71 5.96 -12.13 8.89
N TRP A 72 4.64 -12.40 8.92
CA TRP A 72 3.98 -12.73 10.18
C TRP A 72 4.41 -14.08 10.76
N ARG A 73 4.74 -15.05 9.88
CA ARG A 73 5.31 -16.33 10.30
C ARG A 73 6.69 -16.16 10.93
N ALA A 74 7.56 -15.35 10.33
CA ALA A 74 8.87 -15.05 10.89
C ALA A 74 8.75 -14.37 12.27
N ARG A 75 7.84 -13.40 12.41
CA ARG A 75 7.55 -12.76 13.69
C ARG A 75 7.01 -13.72 14.75
N ALA A 76 6.12 -14.63 14.35
CA ALA A 76 5.61 -15.67 15.24
C ALA A 76 6.73 -16.60 15.73
N ALA A 77 7.62 -17.03 14.84
CA ALA A 77 8.77 -17.86 15.21
C ALA A 77 9.71 -17.16 16.20
N LEU A 78 10.01 -15.87 15.94
CA LEU A 78 10.84 -15.07 16.85
C LEU A 78 10.20 -14.87 18.22
N ALA A 79 8.90 -14.59 18.26
CA ALA A 79 8.17 -14.36 19.50
C ALA A 79 8.02 -15.62 20.38
N GLN A 80 8.02 -16.80 19.76
CA GLN A 80 7.86 -18.09 20.44
C GLN A 80 9.21 -18.78 20.73
N ALA A 81 10.33 -18.24 20.27
CA ALA A 81 11.64 -18.83 20.43
C ALA A 81 12.05 -18.89 21.92
N GLY A 82 12.00 -20.09 22.50
CA GLY A 82 12.42 -20.35 23.88
C GLY A 82 13.93 -20.30 24.06
N ALA A 83 14.39 -20.66 25.25
CA ALA A 83 15.82 -20.84 25.55
C ALA A 83 16.35 -22.15 24.95
N GLY A 84 17.70 -22.22 24.82
CA GLY A 84 18.41 -23.43 24.37
C GLY A 84 18.53 -23.54 22.83
N PRO A 85 19.17 -24.64 22.36
CA PRO A 85 19.53 -24.79 20.94
C PRO A 85 18.35 -24.73 19.96
N ALA A 86 17.22 -25.30 20.32
CA ALA A 86 16.00 -25.25 19.46
C ALA A 86 15.45 -23.83 19.33
N GLY A 87 15.45 -23.05 20.43
CA GLY A 87 15.04 -21.66 20.41
C GLY A 87 16.02 -20.80 19.61
N GLU A 88 17.32 -21.06 19.68
CA GLU A 88 18.31 -20.35 18.86
C GLU A 88 18.13 -20.65 17.36
N ALA A 89 17.90 -21.92 17.00
CA ALA A 89 17.61 -22.30 15.61
C ALA A 89 16.34 -21.62 15.09
N ALA A 90 15.27 -21.51 15.90
CA ALA A 90 14.05 -20.80 15.54
C ALA A 90 14.30 -19.29 15.33
N ARG A 91 15.11 -18.66 16.20
CA ARG A 91 15.51 -17.26 16.03
C ARG A 91 16.31 -17.05 14.76
N GLN A 92 17.28 -17.92 14.49
CA GLN A 92 18.09 -17.84 13.29
C GLN A 92 17.24 -17.96 12.02
N GLN A 93 16.37 -18.96 11.96
CA GLN A 93 15.44 -19.16 10.83
C GLN A 93 14.50 -17.95 10.63
N GLY A 94 13.99 -17.38 11.72
CA GLY A 94 13.13 -16.19 11.67
C GLY A 94 13.89 -14.97 11.10
N ARG A 95 15.12 -14.75 11.56
CA ARG A 95 16.00 -13.67 11.05
C ARG A 95 16.35 -13.84 9.58
N GLU A 96 16.70 -15.05 9.16
CA GLU A 96 17.01 -15.35 7.75
C GLU A 96 15.81 -15.08 6.85
N THR A 97 14.61 -15.46 7.30
CA THR A 97 13.37 -15.18 6.59
C THR A 97 13.12 -13.67 6.45
N LEU A 98 13.30 -12.90 7.53
CA LEU A 98 13.20 -11.44 7.48
C LEU A 98 14.28 -10.83 6.59
N GLN A 99 15.52 -11.36 6.62
CA GLN A 99 16.62 -10.88 5.78
C GLN A 99 16.29 -11.07 4.29
N ALA A 100 15.79 -12.23 3.91
CA ALA A 100 15.34 -12.47 2.53
C ALA A 100 14.21 -11.53 2.12
N LEU A 101 13.23 -11.29 3.02
CA LEU A 101 12.11 -10.39 2.75
C LEU A 101 12.54 -8.92 2.68
N SER A 102 13.55 -8.51 3.45
CA SER A 102 14.05 -7.12 3.51
C SER A 102 14.58 -6.60 2.17
N THR A 103 14.92 -7.48 1.25
CA THR A 103 15.34 -7.12 -0.12
C THR A 103 14.18 -6.63 -1.00
N ARG A 104 12.93 -6.82 -0.57
CA ARG A 104 11.74 -6.41 -1.32
C ARG A 104 11.42 -4.94 -1.09
N LEU A 105 10.98 -4.24 -2.15
CA LEU A 105 10.57 -2.82 -2.07
C LEU A 105 9.16 -2.63 -1.50
N SER A 106 8.53 -3.67 -1.04
CA SER A 106 7.16 -3.71 -0.56
C SER A 106 7.01 -3.13 0.85
N PHE A 107 5.77 -3.10 1.33
CA PHE A 107 5.43 -2.76 2.70
C PHE A 107 6.07 -3.74 3.70
N TYR A 108 5.95 -5.05 3.44
CA TYR A 108 6.52 -6.07 4.33
C TYR A 108 8.04 -6.18 4.23
N GLY A 109 8.62 -5.86 3.07
CA GLY A 109 10.07 -5.74 2.95
C GLY A 109 10.64 -4.65 3.85
N LYS A 110 9.99 -3.48 3.90
CA LYS A 110 10.39 -2.39 4.80
C LYS A 110 10.21 -2.75 6.28
N LEU A 111 9.08 -3.38 6.63
CA LEU A 111 8.86 -3.87 8.00
C LEU A 111 9.92 -4.89 8.40
N ALA A 112 10.24 -5.85 7.52
CA ALA A 112 11.28 -6.86 7.77
C ALA A 112 12.66 -6.21 8.00
N THR A 113 12.99 -5.19 7.19
CA THR A 113 14.22 -4.41 7.40
C THR A 113 14.28 -3.81 8.80
N GLU A 114 13.19 -3.19 9.25
CA GLU A 114 13.15 -2.54 10.57
C GLU A 114 13.02 -3.54 11.74
N GLU A 115 12.44 -4.73 11.54
CA GLU A 115 12.47 -5.81 12.53
C GLU A 115 13.90 -6.31 12.80
N LEU A 116 14.77 -6.24 11.78
CA LEU A 116 16.20 -6.57 11.91
C LEU A 116 17.01 -5.44 12.54
N GLY A 117 16.40 -4.32 12.94
CA GLY A 117 17.08 -3.14 13.47
C GLY A 117 17.81 -2.32 12.40
N LEU A 118 17.53 -2.57 11.12
CA LEU A 118 18.16 -1.88 9.99
C LEU A 118 17.28 -0.71 9.53
N ARG A 119 17.89 0.22 8.79
CA ARG A 119 17.17 1.30 8.10
C ARG A 119 16.86 0.87 6.67
N VAL A 120 15.69 1.30 6.18
CA VAL A 120 15.32 1.08 4.78
C VAL A 120 16.33 1.78 3.88
N ALA A 121 17.05 1.00 3.10
CA ALA A 121 18.00 1.49 2.10
C ALA A 121 17.30 1.65 0.73
N LEU A 122 17.78 2.62 -0.03
CA LEU A 122 17.36 2.75 -1.42
C LEU A 122 18.15 1.77 -2.28
N PRO A 123 17.53 1.09 -3.26
CA PRO A 123 18.27 0.28 -4.22
C PRO A 123 19.26 1.15 -5.01
N ALA A 124 20.35 0.57 -5.42
CA ALA A 124 21.30 1.25 -6.29
C ALA A 124 20.61 1.66 -7.61
N ALA A 125 20.90 2.86 -8.08
CA ALA A 125 20.42 3.29 -9.37
C ALA A 125 21.02 2.42 -10.47
N PRO A 126 20.24 2.03 -11.50
CA PRO A 126 20.77 1.29 -12.63
C PRO A 126 21.75 2.17 -13.43
N ALA A 127 22.58 1.55 -14.24
CA ALA A 127 23.41 2.30 -15.21
C ALA A 127 22.51 3.18 -16.10
N PRO A 128 22.94 4.40 -16.44
CA PRO A 128 22.18 5.26 -17.36
C PRO A 128 21.84 4.53 -18.65
N LEU A 129 20.65 4.79 -19.18
CA LEU A 129 20.28 4.29 -20.50
C LEU A 129 21.18 4.92 -21.57
N THR A 130 21.65 4.11 -22.49
CA THR A 130 22.38 4.57 -23.69
C THR A 130 21.41 5.17 -24.70
N ASP A 131 21.95 5.97 -25.64
CA ASP A 131 21.14 6.52 -26.73
C ASP A 131 20.61 5.42 -27.66
N ALA A 132 21.35 4.33 -27.82
CA ALA A 132 20.89 3.16 -28.57
C ALA A 132 19.68 2.48 -27.93
N GLU A 133 19.66 2.30 -26.61
CA GLU A 133 18.53 1.72 -25.88
C GLU A 133 17.28 2.64 -25.98
N ARG A 134 17.47 3.95 -25.84
CA ARG A 134 16.38 4.93 -26.04
C ARG A 134 15.86 4.94 -27.46
N ALA A 135 16.76 4.86 -28.46
CA ALA A 135 16.38 4.80 -29.85
C ALA A 135 15.61 3.51 -30.16
N ALA A 136 16.06 2.37 -29.68
CA ALA A 136 15.37 1.09 -29.84
C ALA A 136 13.96 1.11 -29.26
N ALA A 137 13.75 1.72 -28.09
CA ALA A 137 12.42 1.89 -27.51
C ALA A 137 11.51 2.76 -28.40
N ARG A 138 12.01 3.90 -28.91
CA ARG A 138 11.26 4.79 -29.81
C ARG A 138 10.93 4.14 -31.17
N GLN A 139 11.81 3.29 -31.67
CA GLN A 139 11.60 2.57 -32.92
C GLN A 139 10.69 1.34 -32.80
N ARG A 140 10.27 0.98 -31.58
CA ARG A 140 9.38 -0.16 -31.36
C ARG A 140 7.94 0.23 -31.71
N PRO A 141 7.36 -0.25 -32.84
CA PRO A 141 6.11 0.28 -33.38
C PRO A 141 4.92 0.19 -32.41
N GLY A 142 4.88 -0.86 -31.57
CA GLY A 142 3.81 -1.05 -30.60
C GLY A 142 3.82 -0.02 -29.47
N LEU A 143 5.00 0.45 -29.03
CA LEU A 143 5.08 1.51 -28.02
C LEU A 143 4.61 2.85 -28.59
N GLU A 144 5.01 3.18 -29.82
CA GLU A 144 4.59 4.41 -30.46
C GLU A 144 3.08 4.43 -30.75
N ARG A 145 2.51 3.33 -31.30
CA ARG A 145 1.06 3.21 -31.49
C ARG A 145 0.29 3.37 -30.17
N ALA A 146 0.79 2.75 -29.08
CA ALA A 146 0.16 2.88 -27.79
C ALA A 146 0.13 4.33 -27.29
N LEU A 147 1.22 5.07 -27.44
CA LEU A 147 1.29 6.49 -27.05
C LEU A 147 0.37 7.36 -27.92
N GLN A 148 0.29 7.08 -29.20
CA GLN A 148 -0.64 7.77 -30.12
C GLN A 148 -2.10 7.51 -29.74
N LEU A 149 -2.47 6.25 -29.43
CA LEU A 149 -3.82 5.92 -28.97
C LEU A 149 -4.16 6.65 -27.67
N ILE A 150 -3.22 6.70 -26.70
CA ILE A 150 -3.41 7.44 -25.45
C ILE A 150 -3.60 8.94 -25.74
N ALA A 151 -2.79 9.54 -26.62
CA ALA A 151 -2.89 10.95 -26.98
C ALA A 151 -4.23 11.30 -27.66
N LEU A 152 -4.83 10.34 -28.39
CA LEU A 152 -6.14 10.46 -29.03
C LEU A 152 -7.31 10.20 -28.03
N GLY A 153 -7.04 10.00 -26.73
CA GLY A 153 -8.06 9.69 -25.72
C GLY A 153 -8.47 8.21 -25.68
N LEU A 154 -7.92 7.35 -26.53
CA LEU A 154 -8.18 5.91 -26.58
C LEU A 154 -7.27 5.16 -25.57
N ARG A 155 -7.26 5.64 -24.32
CA ARG A 155 -6.33 5.15 -23.28
C ARG A 155 -6.44 3.65 -23.03
N SER A 156 -7.64 3.08 -23.06
CA SER A 156 -7.83 1.64 -22.85
C SER A 156 -7.15 0.80 -23.92
N ASP A 157 -7.24 1.21 -25.16
CA ASP A 157 -6.62 0.52 -26.31
C ASP A 157 -5.10 0.73 -26.29
N GLY A 158 -4.65 1.96 -26.03
CA GLY A 158 -3.25 2.26 -25.84
C GLY A 158 -2.61 1.46 -24.71
N ASN A 159 -3.30 1.30 -23.59
CA ASN A 159 -2.82 0.48 -22.47
C ASN A 159 -2.70 -1.02 -22.83
N ARG A 160 -3.65 -1.56 -23.62
CA ARG A 160 -3.57 -2.94 -24.12
C ARG A 160 -2.39 -3.14 -25.06
N GLU A 161 -2.23 -2.24 -26.04
CA GLU A 161 -1.12 -2.25 -26.98
C GLU A 161 0.22 -2.14 -26.29
N TRP A 162 0.35 -1.20 -25.34
CA TRP A 162 1.54 -1.03 -24.51
C TRP A 162 1.90 -2.31 -23.77
N ASN A 163 0.95 -2.85 -23.00
CA ASN A 163 1.17 -4.05 -22.19
C ASN A 163 1.48 -5.29 -23.04
N PHE A 164 0.90 -5.41 -24.25
CA PHE A 164 1.23 -6.46 -25.19
C PHE A 164 2.68 -6.34 -25.66
N THR A 165 3.10 -5.14 -26.02
CA THR A 165 4.45 -4.85 -26.54
C THR A 165 5.54 -5.07 -25.49
N LEU A 166 5.23 -4.96 -24.19
CA LEU A 166 6.19 -5.21 -23.11
C LEU A 166 6.48 -6.69 -22.85
N ARG A 167 5.77 -7.62 -23.50
CA ARG A 167 5.97 -9.06 -23.24
C ARG A 167 7.35 -9.49 -23.69
N GLY A 168 8.05 -10.24 -22.81
CA GLY A 168 9.38 -10.78 -23.11
C GLY A 168 10.52 -9.77 -23.10
N LEU A 169 10.27 -8.50 -22.73
CA LEU A 169 11.33 -7.51 -22.63
C LEU A 169 12.21 -7.77 -21.40
N THR A 170 13.50 -7.55 -21.56
CA THR A 170 14.49 -7.53 -20.49
C THR A 170 14.34 -6.31 -19.60
N ASP A 171 14.98 -6.29 -18.42
CA ASP A 171 14.93 -5.13 -17.52
C ASP A 171 15.41 -3.86 -18.21
N ARG A 172 16.49 -3.92 -19.03
CA ARG A 172 17.00 -2.76 -19.80
C ARG A 172 15.98 -2.23 -20.81
N GLU A 173 15.33 -3.11 -21.56
CA GLU A 173 14.29 -2.73 -22.52
C GLU A 173 13.06 -2.16 -21.80
N LEU A 174 12.68 -2.72 -20.63
CA LEU A 174 11.60 -2.18 -19.81
C LEU A 174 11.94 -0.78 -19.27
N LEU A 175 13.16 -0.56 -18.81
CA LEU A 175 13.61 0.78 -18.38
C LEU A 175 13.60 1.77 -19.53
N ALA A 176 14.01 1.37 -20.73
CA ALA A 176 13.98 2.23 -21.93
C ALA A 176 12.52 2.55 -22.37
N ALA A 177 11.62 1.56 -22.29
CA ALA A 177 10.20 1.78 -22.54
C ALA A 177 9.56 2.70 -21.48
N ALA A 178 9.91 2.53 -20.21
CA ALA A 178 9.47 3.41 -19.14
C ALA A 178 9.98 4.85 -19.33
N ASP A 179 11.27 5.02 -19.70
CA ASP A 179 11.87 6.32 -20.01
C ASP A 179 11.12 7.03 -21.15
N LEU A 180 10.75 6.29 -22.21
CA LEU A 180 9.92 6.82 -23.30
C LEU A 180 8.56 7.31 -22.78
N ALA A 181 7.87 6.54 -21.94
CA ALA A 181 6.60 6.94 -21.35
C ALA A 181 6.76 8.16 -20.42
N CYS A 182 7.81 8.19 -19.58
CA CYS A 182 8.12 9.31 -18.70
C CYS A 182 8.36 10.60 -19.49
N SER A 183 9.16 10.53 -20.59
CA SER A 183 9.47 11.67 -21.45
C SER A 183 8.24 12.23 -22.22
N ARG A 184 7.20 11.43 -22.36
CA ARG A 184 5.90 11.81 -22.94
C ARG A 184 4.85 12.11 -21.87
N GLU A 185 5.24 12.19 -20.60
CA GLU A 185 4.36 12.46 -19.46
C GLU A 185 3.19 11.46 -19.29
N VAL A 186 3.33 10.26 -19.85
CA VAL A 186 2.38 9.16 -19.65
C VAL A 186 2.77 8.39 -18.40
N TRP A 187 2.56 9.04 -17.24
CA TRP A 187 3.11 8.64 -15.95
C TRP A 187 2.68 7.25 -15.47
N ASP A 188 1.44 6.87 -15.73
CA ASP A 188 0.96 5.52 -15.38
C ASP A 188 1.69 4.44 -16.18
N ARG A 189 2.07 4.70 -17.44
CA ARG A 189 2.89 3.76 -18.25
C ARG A 189 4.34 3.77 -17.78
N CYS A 190 4.89 4.94 -17.48
CA CYS A 190 6.21 5.10 -16.87
C CYS A 190 6.34 4.21 -15.62
N ILE A 191 5.47 4.42 -14.63
CA ILE A 191 5.44 3.71 -13.35
C ILE A 191 5.23 2.21 -13.56
N ASN A 192 4.15 1.82 -14.26
CA ASN A 192 3.77 0.42 -14.39
C ASN A 192 4.77 -0.41 -15.20
N THR A 193 5.50 0.22 -16.12
CA THR A 193 6.56 -0.45 -16.88
C THR A 193 7.79 -0.66 -16.04
N SER A 194 8.26 0.38 -15.34
CA SER A 194 9.40 0.29 -14.44
C SER A 194 9.14 -0.67 -13.25
N ASP A 195 7.90 -0.76 -12.75
CA ASP A 195 7.53 -1.72 -11.70
C ASP A 195 7.69 -3.19 -12.13
N ARG A 196 7.84 -3.49 -13.44
CA ARG A 196 8.05 -4.86 -13.96
C ARG A 196 9.51 -5.31 -13.89
N THR A 197 10.47 -4.38 -13.80
CA THR A 197 11.88 -4.75 -13.71
C THR A 197 12.17 -5.48 -12.40
N ARG A 198 13.08 -6.45 -12.44
CA ARG A 198 13.35 -7.36 -11.32
C ARG A 198 14.67 -7.09 -10.63
N THR A 199 15.71 -6.84 -11.42
CA THR A 199 17.09 -6.67 -10.95
C THR A 199 17.59 -5.25 -11.07
N GLU A 200 17.18 -4.52 -12.12
CA GLU A 200 17.54 -3.13 -12.34
C GLU A 200 16.38 -2.21 -11.96
N ILE A 201 16.52 -1.47 -10.88
CA ILE A 201 15.43 -0.69 -10.29
C ILE A 201 15.72 0.79 -10.40
N ASP A 202 15.00 1.50 -11.26
CA ASP A 202 15.05 2.96 -11.30
C ASP A 202 13.93 3.57 -10.46
N LEU A 203 14.29 4.08 -9.28
CA LEU A 203 13.33 4.73 -8.40
C LEU A 203 12.74 6.02 -8.99
N ARG A 204 13.45 6.72 -9.88
CA ARG A 204 12.92 7.94 -10.52
C ARG A 204 11.76 7.61 -11.46
N GLN A 205 11.79 6.45 -12.12
CA GLN A 205 10.70 5.97 -12.97
C GLN A 205 9.55 5.36 -12.15
N ARG A 206 9.87 4.67 -11.04
CA ARG A 206 8.84 4.06 -10.16
C ARG A 206 8.13 5.08 -9.28
N PHE A 207 8.85 6.15 -8.89
CA PHE A 207 8.35 7.22 -8.02
C PHE A 207 8.61 8.59 -8.63
N PRO A 208 8.09 8.86 -9.85
CA PRO A 208 8.22 10.17 -10.48
C PRO A 208 7.45 11.21 -9.65
N THR A 209 7.87 12.46 -9.76
CA THR A 209 7.25 13.59 -9.05
C THR A 209 6.63 14.60 -10.01
N PRO A 210 5.61 14.22 -10.83
CA PRO A 210 4.91 15.17 -11.69
C PRO A 210 4.26 16.27 -10.86
N PHE A 211 4.17 17.46 -11.44
CA PHE A 211 3.53 18.62 -10.78
C PHE A 211 4.13 18.90 -9.39
N ARG A 212 5.46 18.68 -9.23
CA ARG A 212 6.15 18.71 -7.93
C ARG A 212 5.87 19.97 -7.14
N GLU A 213 5.97 21.13 -7.78
CA GLU A 213 5.77 22.43 -7.11
C GLU A 213 4.35 22.57 -6.57
N GLN A 214 3.36 22.23 -7.40
CA GLN A 214 1.94 22.32 -7.04
C GLN A 214 1.56 21.35 -5.93
N VAL A 215 1.99 20.08 -6.03
CA VAL A 215 1.72 19.07 -5.01
C VAL A 215 2.37 19.46 -3.69
N VAL A 216 3.65 19.89 -3.69
CA VAL A 216 4.36 20.30 -2.48
C VAL A 216 3.72 21.55 -1.87
N ALA A 217 3.37 22.55 -2.69
CA ALA A 217 2.75 23.77 -2.19
C ALA A 217 1.39 23.48 -1.55
N LYS A 218 0.52 22.67 -2.18
CA LYS A 218 -0.79 22.32 -1.64
C LYS A 218 -0.70 21.42 -0.41
N ALA A 219 0.23 20.47 -0.37
CA ALA A 219 0.46 19.63 0.80
C ALA A 219 0.89 20.50 2.01
N ARG A 220 1.85 21.42 1.82
CA ARG A 220 2.30 22.33 2.87
C ARG A 220 1.20 23.30 3.32
N GLN A 221 0.43 23.85 2.39
CA GLN A 221 -0.71 24.73 2.68
C GLN A 221 -1.73 24.05 3.61
N THR A 222 -1.92 22.76 3.48
CA THR A 222 -2.86 21.98 4.31
C THR A 222 -2.21 21.30 5.52
N GLY A 223 -0.90 21.48 5.74
CA GLY A 223 -0.16 20.87 6.85
C GLY A 223 0.07 19.37 6.67
N LEU A 224 0.07 18.87 5.43
CA LEU A 224 0.38 17.47 5.11
C LEU A 224 1.85 17.31 4.68
N ASP A 225 2.39 16.12 4.93
CA ASP A 225 3.68 15.73 4.36
C ASP A 225 3.54 15.49 2.84
N PRO A 226 4.28 16.24 1.99
CA PRO A 226 4.21 16.03 0.54
C PRO A 226 4.50 14.59 0.10
N ALA A 227 5.35 13.87 0.80
CA ALA A 227 5.66 12.48 0.48
C ALA A 227 4.44 11.55 0.64
N VAL A 228 3.60 11.81 1.63
CA VAL A 228 2.33 11.08 1.83
C VAL A 228 1.37 11.42 0.70
N VAL A 229 1.26 12.69 0.32
CA VAL A 229 0.37 13.13 -0.77
C VAL A 229 0.79 12.49 -2.10
N PHE A 230 2.09 12.50 -2.44
CA PHE A 230 2.59 11.80 -3.62
C PHE A 230 2.30 10.30 -3.59
N GLY A 231 2.49 9.66 -2.43
CA GLY A 231 2.18 8.24 -2.23
C GLY A 231 0.71 7.92 -2.47
N LEU A 232 -0.18 8.80 -2.04
CA LEU A 232 -1.62 8.70 -2.26
C LEU A 232 -1.97 8.91 -3.75
N ILE A 233 -1.51 9.99 -4.40
CA ILE A 233 -1.78 10.26 -5.82
C ILE A 233 -1.28 9.10 -6.70
N ARG A 234 -0.11 8.53 -6.39
CA ARG A 234 0.39 7.35 -7.11
C ARG A 234 -0.58 6.17 -6.99
N GLN A 235 -1.17 5.97 -5.83
CA GLN A 235 -2.13 4.87 -5.62
C GLN A 235 -3.49 5.16 -6.26
N GLU A 236 -3.94 6.41 -6.26
CA GLU A 236 -5.24 6.81 -6.79
C GLU A 236 -5.27 6.82 -8.33
N SER A 237 -4.38 7.58 -8.95
CA SER A 237 -4.46 7.85 -10.39
C SER A 237 -3.18 7.50 -11.17
N ARG A 238 -2.06 7.24 -10.49
CA ARG A 238 -0.72 7.26 -11.11
C ARG A 238 -0.49 8.52 -11.94
N PHE A 239 -0.93 9.66 -11.41
CA PHE A 239 -0.80 10.99 -12.00
C PHE A 239 -1.57 11.21 -13.31
N ILE A 240 -2.60 10.40 -13.61
CA ILE A 240 -3.54 10.68 -14.70
C ILE A 240 -4.49 11.78 -14.22
N MET A 241 -4.42 12.96 -14.85
CA MET A 241 -5.17 14.15 -14.44
C MET A 241 -6.68 14.00 -14.60
N ASP A 242 -7.12 13.30 -15.63
CA ASP A 242 -8.52 13.06 -15.97
C ASP A 242 -8.98 11.63 -15.62
N ALA A 243 -8.23 10.96 -14.74
CA ALA A 243 -8.59 9.62 -14.28
C ALA A 243 -10.02 9.60 -13.73
N ARG A 244 -10.77 8.58 -14.13
CA ARG A 244 -12.14 8.37 -13.67
C ARG A 244 -12.37 6.90 -13.32
N SER A 245 -12.81 6.65 -12.10
CA SER A 245 -13.18 5.31 -11.66
C SER A 245 -14.58 4.93 -12.15
N HIS A 246 -14.88 3.64 -12.13
CA HIS A 246 -16.22 3.11 -12.48
C HIS A 246 -17.32 3.61 -11.52
N VAL A 247 -16.96 4.01 -10.29
CA VAL A 247 -17.89 4.59 -9.30
C VAL A 247 -17.94 6.12 -9.33
N GLY A 248 -17.20 6.76 -10.26
CA GLY A 248 -17.25 8.20 -10.51
C GLY A 248 -16.23 9.03 -9.74
N ALA A 249 -15.29 8.45 -9.03
CA ALA A 249 -14.15 9.19 -8.47
C ALA A 249 -13.29 9.76 -9.61
N SER A 250 -12.79 11.00 -9.46
CA SER A 250 -12.17 11.73 -10.57
C SER A 250 -10.94 12.54 -10.16
N GLY A 251 -10.05 12.73 -11.12
CA GLY A 251 -8.86 13.56 -11.00
C GLY A 251 -7.67 12.88 -10.32
N LEU A 252 -6.62 13.65 -10.08
CA LEU A 252 -5.35 13.15 -9.51
C LEU A 252 -5.53 12.41 -8.17
N MET A 253 -6.38 12.95 -7.30
CA MET A 253 -6.64 12.41 -5.97
C MET A 253 -7.95 11.61 -5.89
N GLN A 254 -8.56 11.26 -7.04
CA GLN A 254 -9.75 10.40 -7.16
C GLN A 254 -10.88 10.78 -6.18
N LEU A 255 -11.27 12.05 -6.22
CA LEU A 255 -12.35 12.53 -5.37
C LEU A 255 -13.71 12.10 -5.88
N MET A 256 -14.54 11.57 -4.97
CA MET A 256 -15.97 11.42 -5.25
C MET A 256 -16.64 12.80 -5.39
N PRO A 257 -17.58 13.01 -6.32
CA PRO A 257 -18.24 14.30 -6.50
C PRO A 257 -18.87 14.86 -5.22
N ALA A 258 -19.43 13.98 -4.37
CA ALA A 258 -19.99 14.39 -3.07
C ALA A 258 -18.92 14.91 -2.12
N THR A 259 -17.79 14.21 -2.03
CA THR A 259 -16.63 14.62 -1.22
C THR A 259 -16.03 15.93 -1.71
N ALA A 260 -15.87 16.08 -3.03
CA ALA A 260 -15.36 17.32 -3.61
C ALA A 260 -16.29 18.52 -3.32
N ARG A 261 -17.61 18.35 -3.50
CA ARG A 261 -18.61 19.38 -3.16
C ARG A 261 -18.55 19.76 -1.69
N TRP A 262 -18.59 18.77 -0.80
CA TRP A 262 -18.51 19.00 0.65
C TRP A 262 -17.25 19.77 1.03
N THR A 263 -16.09 19.34 0.52
CA THR A 263 -14.81 20.00 0.82
C THR A 263 -14.76 21.42 0.28
N ALA A 264 -15.29 21.68 -0.93
CA ALA A 264 -15.38 23.01 -1.49
C ALA A 264 -16.26 23.93 -0.62
N GLN A 265 -17.40 23.43 -0.14
CA GLN A 265 -18.26 24.15 0.80
C GLN A 265 -17.55 24.51 2.11
N GLN A 266 -16.78 23.57 2.66
CA GLN A 266 -15.96 23.80 3.87
C GLN A 266 -14.88 24.88 3.67
N LEU A 267 -14.46 25.11 2.43
CA LEU A 267 -13.50 26.16 2.06
C LEU A 267 -14.16 27.45 1.57
N GLY A 268 -15.50 27.52 1.52
CA GLY A 268 -16.22 28.67 0.96
C GLY A 268 -16.02 28.86 -0.55
N LEU A 269 -15.66 27.80 -1.27
CA LEU A 269 -15.40 27.82 -2.72
C LEU A 269 -16.65 27.49 -3.52
N ALA A 270 -16.83 28.19 -4.66
CA ALA A 270 -17.81 27.79 -5.64
C ALA A 270 -17.46 26.42 -6.22
N TRP A 271 -18.45 25.55 -6.33
CA TRP A 271 -18.28 24.19 -6.83
C TRP A 271 -19.08 23.96 -8.12
N SER A 272 -18.40 23.33 -9.10
CA SER A 272 -19.05 22.77 -10.28
C SER A 272 -18.42 21.40 -10.59
N PRO A 273 -19.21 20.39 -10.98
CA PRO A 273 -18.68 19.08 -11.37
C PRO A 273 -17.62 19.14 -12.48
N ALA A 274 -17.70 20.12 -13.37
CA ALA A 274 -16.72 20.31 -14.45
C ALA A 274 -15.30 20.64 -13.94
N LEU A 275 -15.19 21.15 -12.71
CA LEU A 275 -13.91 21.56 -12.11
C LEU A 275 -13.18 20.42 -11.40
N ILE A 276 -13.80 19.23 -11.29
CA ILE A 276 -13.21 18.12 -10.50
C ILE A 276 -11.85 17.65 -11.06
N ASN A 277 -11.62 17.81 -12.35
CA ASN A 277 -10.37 17.45 -13.03
C ASN A 277 -9.40 18.63 -13.19
N ASP A 278 -9.76 19.83 -12.70
CA ASP A 278 -8.78 20.92 -12.58
C ASP A 278 -7.71 20.49 -11.58
N ARG A 279 -6.46 20.52 -11.99
CA ARG A 279 -5.32 20.02 -11.21
C ARG A 279 -5.24 20.69 -9.84
N ASP A 280 -5.23 22.00 -9.82
CA ASP A 280 -4.94 22.76 -8.61
C ASP A 280 -6.12 22.71 -7.63
N LEU A 281 -7.34 22.69 -8.16
CA LEU A 281 -8.54 22.50 -7.34
C LEU A 281 -8.63 21.06 -6.82
N ASN A 282 -8.38 20.05 -7.65
CA ASN A 282 -8.39 18.65 -7.20
C ASN A 282 -7.37 18.39 -6.10
N LEU A 283 -6.14 18.94 -6.25
CA LEU A 283 -5.12 18.88 -5.22
C LEU A 283 -5.54 19.62 -3.94
N LEU A 284 -6.12 20.81 -4.06
CA LEU A 284 -6.59 21.56 -2.89
C LEU A 284 -7.68 20.80 -2.13
N LEU A 285 -8.70 20.34 -2.82
CA LEU A 285 -9.83 19.62 -2.22
C LEU A 285 -9.38 18.29 -1.63
N GLY A 286 -8.58 17.52 -2.37
CA GLY A 286 -8.07 16.21 -1.93
C GLY A 286 -7.17 16.31 -0.70
N ASN A 287 -6.24 17.27 -0.69
CA ASN A 287 -5.39 17.52 0.47
C ASN A 287 -6.21 17.98 1.69
N THR A 288 -7.18 18.90 1.49
CA THR A 288 -8.04 19.36 2.57
C THR A 288 -8.85 18.20 3.16
N TYR A 289 -9.44 17.36 2.32
CA TYR A 289 -10.18 16.19 2.78
C TYR A 289 -9.27 15.22 3.54
N LEU A 290 -8.10 14.88 2.98
CA LEU A 290 -7.11 14.01 3.64
C LEU A 290 -6.70 14.57 5.01
N LYS A 291 -6.45 15.88 5.10
CA LYS A 291 -6.10 16.52 6.37
C LYS A 291 -7.24 16.43 7.39
N ARG A 292 -8.47 16.69 6.98
CA ARG A 292 -9.65 16.57 7.85
C ARG A 292 -9.83 15.15 8.39
N VAL A 293 -9.64 14.16 7.51
CA VAL A 293 -9.70 12.75 7.90
C VAL A 293 -8.54 12.39 8.82
N LEU A 294 -7.32 12.86 8.53
CA LEU A 294 -6.15 12.63 9.39
C LEU A 294 -6.37 13.19 10.80
N ASP A 295 -6.94 14.39 10.90
CA ASP A 295 -7.23 15.01 12.19
C ASP A 295 -8.33 14.26 12.96
N ASP A 296 -9.38 13.80 12.27
CA ASP A 296 -10.47 13.01 12.89
C ASP A 296 -9.97 11.67 13.46
N PHE A 297 -8.87 11.15 12.91
CA PHE A 297 -8.21 9.93 13.40
C PHE A 297 -6.95 10.20 14.24
N GLY A 298 -6.83 11.40 14.84
CA GLY A 298 -5.75 11.72 15.77
C GLY A 298 -4.35 11.64 15.16
N GLY A 299 -4.22 11.89 13.86
CA GLY A 299 -2.94 11.84 13.14
C GLY A 299 -2.51 10.44 12.67
N SER A 300 -3.34 9.41 12.83
CA SER A 300 -3.03 8.06 12.33
C SER A 300 -3.13 8.02 10.80
N LEU A 301 -1.97 7.97 10.12
CA LEU A 301 -1.92 7.85 8.66
C LEU A 301 -2.53 6.55 8.15
N ALA A 302 -2.39 5.45 8.89
CA ALA A 302 -2.98 4.17 8.51
C ALA A 302 -4.52 4.25 8.49
N MET A 303 -5.11 4.85 9.53
CA MET A 303 -6.57 5.03 9.61
C MET A 303 -7.06 6.09 8.61
N ALA A 304 -6.29 7.16 8.41
CA ALA A 304 -6.62 8.21 7.43
C ALA A 304 -6.62 7.66 5.99
N ALA A 305 -5.62 6.88 5.62
CA ALA A 305 -5.57 6.22 4.31
C ALA A 305 -6.75 5.24 4.11
N ALA A 306 -7.08 4.46 5.15
CA ALA A 306 -8.25 3.59 5.10
C ALA A 306 -9.57 4.37 4.94
N ALA A 307 -9.70 5.50 5.64
CA ALA A 307 -10.86 6.37 5.56
C ALA A 307 -10.97 7.08 4.21
N TYR A 308 -9.85 7.49 3.64
CA TYR A 308 -9.81 8.11 2.31
C TYR A 308 -10.37 7.17 1.24
N ASN A 309 -9.92 5.90 1.26
CA ASN A 309 -10.35 4.89 0.28
C ASN A 309 -11.75 4.34 0.56
N ALA A 310 -12.08 4.07 1.83
CA ALA A 310 -13.29 3.32 2.19
C ALA A 310 -14.39 4.16 2.87
N GLY A 311 -14.15 5.46 3.06
CA GLY A 311 -15.00 6.34 3.87
C GLY A 311 -14.74 6.21 5.37
N PRO A 312 -14.87 7.30 6.15
CA PRO A 312 -14.42 7.37 7.55
C PRO A 312 -15.21 6.48 8.51
N GLY A 313 -16.45 6.14 8.17
CA GLY A 313 -17.28 5.28 9.02
C GLY A 313 -16.76 3.85 9.18
N ARG A 314 -15.99 3.33 8.20
CA ARG A 314 -15.42 1.98 8.24
C ARG A 314 -14.23 1.86 9.18
N PRO A 315 -13.16 2.65 9.07
CA PRO A 315 -12.04 2.61 10.01
C PRO A 315 -12.44 2.88 11.46
N ARG A 316 -13.45 3.73 11.69
CA ARG A 316 -14.02 3.94 13.04
C ARG A 316 -14.53 2.63 13.66
N ARG A 317 -15.20 1.79 12.87
CA ARG A 317 -15.63 0.45 13.32
C ARG A 317 -14.47 -0.55 13.40
N TRP A 318 -13.51 -0.45 12.49
CA TRP A 318 -12.39 -1.40 12.45
C TRP A 318 -11.34 -1.17 13.55
N ARG A 319 -11.33 0.02 14.18
CA ARG A 319 -10.44 0.28 15.33
C ARG A 319 -10.94 -0.33 16.64
N GLU A 320 -12.20 -0.74 16.70
CA GLU A 320 -12.78 -1.28 17.92
C GLU A 320 -12.20 -2.66 18.29
N GLY A 321 -12.21 -2.98 19.59
CA GLY A 321 -11.68 -4.22 20.14
C GLY A 321 -10.39 -4.03 20.94
N ALA A 322 -9.40 -4.88 20.75
CA ALA A 322 -8.12 -4.76 21.45
C ALA A 322 -7.22 -3.71 20.78
N THR A 323 -6.37 -3.06 21.57
CA THR A 323 -5.26 -2.28 21.05
C THR A 323 -4.27 -3.21 20.36
N VAL A 324 -3.93 -2.91 19.10
CA VAL A 324 -3.02 -3.71 18.30
C VAL A 324 -2.01 -2.81 17.55
N GLU A 325 -0.83 -3.35 17.25
CA GLU A 325 0.13 -2.63 16.43
C GLU A 325 -0.49 -2.24 15.08
N ALA A 326 -0.11 -1.07 14.56
CA ALA A 326 -0.74 -0.52 13.36
C ALA A 326 -0.53 -1.39 12.10
N ALA A 327 0.56 -2.17 12.03
CA ALA A 327 0.79 -3.14 10.94
C ALA A 327 -0.21 -4.30 11.00
N ALA A 328 -0.51 -4.84 12.19
CA ALA A 328 -1.51 -5.88 12.38
C ALA A 328 -2.93 -5.35 12.14
N TRP A 329 -3.20 -4.10 12.54
CA TRP A 329 -4.47 -3.45 12.21
C TRP A 329 -4.65 -3.31 10.71
N ALA A 330 -3.62 -2.83 9.99
CA ALA A 330 -3.66 -2.67 8.54
C ALA A 330 -3.90 -4.02 7.83
N GLU A 331 -3.23 -5.10 8.28
CA GLU A 331 -3.48 -6.45 7.75
C GLU A 331 -4.89 -6.96 8.07
N GLY A 332 -5.45 -6.56 9.20
CA GLY A 332 -6.79 -6.92 9.65
C GLY A 332 -7.94 -6.14 8.99
N ILE A 333 -7.67 -5.24 8.03
CA ILE A 333 -8.71 -4.50 7.29
C ILE A 333 -9.56 -5.48 6.47
N PRO A 334 -10.91 -5.49 6.62
CA PRO A 334 -11.76 -6.49 5.99
C PRO A 334 -11.79 -6.42 4.45
N PHE A 335 -11.62 -5.23 3.89
CA PHE A 335 -11.68 -5.03 2.44
C PHE A 335 -10.30 -5.21 1.81
N ASN A 336 -10.18 -6.17 0.90
CA ASN A 336 -8.91 -6.47 0.22
C ASN A 336 -8.30 -5.24 -0.46
N GLU A 337 -9.14 -4.47 -1.16
CA GLU A 337 -8.72 -3.23 -1.81
C GLU A 337 -8.17 -2.22 -0.81
N THR A 338 -8.92 -1.94 0.26
CA THR A 338 -8.50 -0.94 1.27
C THR A 338 -7.27 -1.39 2.05
N ARG A 339 -7.17 -2.69 2.36
CA ARG A 339 -5.99 -3.28 3.01
C ARG A 339 -4.72 -3.11 2.18
N ASP A 340 -4.81 -3.38 0.88
CA ASP A 340 -3.72 -3.20 -0.06
C ASP A 340 -3.39 -1.70 -0.27
N TYR A 341 -4.43 -0.87 -0.38
CA TYR A 341 -4.32 0.58 -0.51
C TYR A 341 -3.52 1.20 0.65
N VAL A 342 -3.88 0.92 1.89
CA VAL A 342 -3.20 1.46 3.09
C VAL A 342 -1.73 1.07 3.07
N LYS A 343 -1.43 -0.21 2.85
CA LYS A 343 -0.04 -0.70 2.77
C LYS A 343 0.75 0.00 1.67
N LYS A 344 0.16 0.19 0.49
CA LYS A 344 0.81 0.84 -0.64
C LYS A 344 1.02 2.34 -0.42
N VAL A 345 0.03 3.08 0.07
CA VAL A 345 0.18 4.51 0.34
C VAL A 345 1.32 4.76 1.33
N LEU A 346 1.33 4.04 2.45
CA LEU A 346 2.37 4.18 3.46
C LEU A 346 3.75 3.76 2.92
N SER A 347 3.83 2.62 2.21
CA SER A 347 5.08 2.13 1.63
C SER A 347 5.63 3.08 0.56
N ASN A 348 4.76 3.61 -0.32
CA ASN A 348 5.16 4.57 -1.35
C ASN A 348 5.67 5.88 -0.75
N SER A 349 5.06 6.37 0.33
CA SER A 349 5.46 7.62 0.98
C SER A 349 6.91 7.59 1.49
N VAL A 350 7.43 6.41 1.81
CA VAL A 350 8.83 6.23 2.22
C VAL A 350 9.79 6.57 1.06
N TYR A 351 9.49 6.08 -0.14
CA TYR A 351 10.31 6.38 -1.32
C TYR A 351 10.09 7.78 -1.87
N TYR A 352 8.86 8.31 -1.77
CA TYR A 352 8.61 9.69 -2.14
C TYR A 352 9.33 10.69 -1.24
N ALA A 353 9.56 10.40 0.04
CA ALA A 353 10.40 11.23 0.87
C ALA A 353 11.81 11.35 0.26
N ALA A 354 12.42 10.23 -0.13
CA ALA A 354 13.71 10.25 -0.82
C ALA A 354 13.67 10.98 -2.17
N ALA A 355 12.63 10.75 -2.99
CA ALA A 355 12.47 11.43 -4.28
C ALA A 355 12.32 12.96 -4.13
N LEU A 356 11.82 13.41 -2.98
CA LEU A 356 11.71 14.83 -2.62
C LEU A 356 12.98 15.39 -1.96
N GLY A 357 14.01 14.58 -1.76
CA GLY A 357 15.26 14.99 -1.10
C GLY A 357 15.18 15.02 0.43
N GLN A 358 14.19 14.37 1.00
CA GLN A 358 14.02 14.22 2.45
C GLN A 358 14.73 12.94 2.94
N PRO A 359 15.09 12.85 4.23
CA PRO A 359 15.53 11.59 4.82
C PRO A 359 14.49 10.48 4.63
N VAL A 360 14.95 9.25 4.38
CA VAL A 360 14.06 8.08 4.27
C VAL A 360 13.43 7.81 5.63
N PRO A 361 12.11 7.96 5.78
CA PRO A 361 11.45 7.76 7.05
C PRO A 361 11.27 6.26 7.37
N SER A 362 11.17 5.95 8.65
CA SER A 362 10.77 4.62 9.11
C SER A 362 9.33 4.30 8.68
N ILE A 363 9.09 3.08 8.19
CA ILE A 363 7.74 2.61 7.89
C ILE A 363 6.91 2.43 9.17
N LYS A 364 7.54 2.02 10.28
CA LYS A 364 6.87 1.94 11.58
C LYS A 364 6.48 3.34 12.09
N ALA A 365 7.32 4.34 11.88
CA ALA A 365 6.97 5.73 12.20
C ALA A 365 5.81 6.25 11.32
N ARG A 366 5.73 5.86 10.04
CA ARG A 366 4.59 6.16 9.15
C ARG A 366 3.30 5.48 9.59
N LEU A 367 3.39 4.26 10.07
CA LEU A 367 2.26 3.53 10.63
C LEU A 367 1.72 4.19 11.90
N GLY A 368 2.62 4.79 12.69
CA GLY A 368 2.27 5.44 13.95
C GLY A 368 2.14 4.47 15.13
N PRO A 369 1.58 4.96 16.24
CA PRO A 369 1.39 4.16 17.45
C PRO A 369 0.38 3.02 17.22
N PRO A 370 0.29 2.05 18.17
CA PRO A 370 -0.75 1.04 18.16
C PRO A 370 -2.14 1.66 18.07
N ILE A 371 -3.02 1.03 17.29
CA ILE A 371 -4.40 1.47 17.10
C ILE A 371 -5.27 0.88 18.20
N ALA A 372 -5.85 1.77 19.00
CA ALA A 372 -6.72 1.46 20.10
C ALA A 372 -8.20 1.73 19.76
N PRO A 373 -9.16 1.08 20.44
CA PRO A 373 -10.54 1.52 20.42
C PRO A 373 -10.65 2.98 20.90
N ARG A 374 -11.73 3.64 20.54
CA ARG A 374 -11.96 5.02 20.94
C ARG A 374 -12.04 5.11 22.46
N ALA A 375 -11.22 5.98 23.05
CA ALA A 375 -11.21 6.17 24.50
C ALA A 375 -12.46 6.96 24.95
N PRO A 376 -12.99 6.68 26.18
CA PRO A 376 -13.95 7.56 26.79
C PRO A 376 -13.36 8.97 26.93
N GLY A 377 -14.08 9.99 26.41
CA GLY A 377 -13.63 11.39 26.43
C GLY A 377 -12.87 11.86 25.17
N GLU A 378 -12.52 10.99 24.23
CA GLU A 378 -12.09 11.46 22.91
C GLU A 378 -13.17 12.32 22.26
N PRO A 379 -12.80 13.41 21.51
CA PRO A 379 -13.76 14.22 20.76
C PRO A 379 -14.67 13.35 19.89
N ALA A 380 -15.95 13.71 19.81
CA ALA A 380 -16.89 12.96 18.96
C ALA A 380 -16.37 12.93 17.52
N PRO A 381 -16.47 11.78 16.83
CA PRO A 381 -16.09 11.71 15.41
C PRO A 381 -16.86 12.73 14.60
N ASN A 382 -16.18 13.36 13.66
CA ASN A 382 -16.85 14.27 12.74
C ASN A 382 -17.80 13.48 11.83
N ARG A 383 -19.10 13.56 12.14
CA ARG A 383 -20.16 12.85 11.40
C ARG A 383 -20.50 13.49 10.06
N GLU A 384 -20.02 14.72 9.82
CA GLU A 384 -20.22 15.44 8.57
C GLU A 384 -19.25 15.00 7.46
N LEU A 385 -18.17 14.29 7.81
CA LEU A 385 -17.23 13.72 6.83
C LEU A 385 -17.98 12.73 5.92
N PRO A 386 -17.95 12.94 4.60
CA PRO A 386 -18.67 12.10 3.63
C PRO A 386 -18.05 10.70 3.48
#